data_1d6b1dc8f4fd6aad21f7ddce3aa4572a
#
_entry.id   1d6b1dc8f4fd6aad21f7ddce3aa4572a
#
_cell.length_a   1.000
_cell.length_b   1.000
_cell.length_c   1.000
_cell.angle_alpha   90.00
_cell.angle_beta   90.00
_cell.angle_gamma   90.00
#
_symmetry.space_group_name_H-M   'P 1'
#
loop_
_entity.id
_entity.type
_entity.pdbx_description
1 polymer ?
#
loop_
_entity_poly.entity_id
_entity_poly.type
_entity_poly.pdbx_seq_one_letter_code
_entity_poly.pdbx_strand_id
1 'polypeptide(L)'
;MTISPEKLLSDLIQIDSSNPPGGETAVAQYLQKLFKEAGIEGEIVEPEKGRGSFIARIGSGPKKMLYISHADVVPVGDGWDFEPFSGLVKDEKVHGRGALDCKDLMAAQVSAALQLISEKASLKGELIIAATADEEAGGRLGAGYLTAEKLDLIKADYAVNEGADHPIIIDGKMVYFLQVGEKGTAWCTLKSRGVSGHGSIPTLADNAVVKMARAVSRIYNYRAEVVVVPEVEKLLKKLAELCSIKVGELTADEVDRLLEDLPLEKSFVEALRSMTRMTVSPNTIHGGYKTNIVPDYCEADVDIRILPGQDCEYVEKELRKVISKDIEIEFHEYQQPTFSSANDPFYRMMEEATLKLAGEDAICLPVISSGSTDSKFLRNAGIPSYGMGHMAKGFDLQARRTVHGKNEQTDIASLHLKTAFLKELALRYLA
;
A
#
# COMPACT_ATOMS: atom_id res chain seq x y z
N MET A 1 5.13 -32.05 1.75
CA MET A 1 5.68 -31.59 0.45
C MET A 1 6.23 -30.17 0.67
N THR A 2 7.48 -29.91 0.37
CA THR A 2 8.04 -28.55 0.50
C THR A 2 8.26 -28.02 -0.91
N ILE A 3 7.53 -26.97 -1.28
CA ILE A 3 7.79 -26.20 -2.49
C ILE A 3 8.72 -25.03 -2.10
N SER A 4 9.72 -24.71 -2.90
CA SER A 4 10.56 -23.54 -2.61
C SER A 4 9.82 -22.24 -2.92
N PRO A 5 10.11 -21.14 -2.17
CA PRO A 5 9.42 -19.87 -2.37
C PRO A 5 9.51 -19.34 -3.81
N GLU A 6 10.67 -19.47 -4.46
CA GLU A 6 10.87 -19.03 -5.85
C GLU A 6 10.08 -19.85 -6.87
N LYS A 7 9.94 -21.16 -6.63
CA LYS A 7 9.08 -22.01 -7.47
C LYS A 7 7.62 -21.66 -7.29
N LEU A 8 7.19 -21.42 -6.05
CA LEU A 8 5.83 -21.02 -5.75
C LEU A 8 5.49 -19.67 -6.37
N LEU A 9 6.40 -18.69 -6.26
CA LEU A 9 6.22 -17.38 -6.89
C LEU A 9 6.15 -17.52 -8.42
N SER A 10 7.04 -18.31 -9.02
CA SER A 10 7.02 -18.59 -10.46
C SER A 10 5.66 -19.17 -10.89
N ASP A 11 5.12 -20.14 -10.14
CA ASP A 11 3.82 -20.74 -10.45
C ASP A 11 2.66 -19.73 -10.30
N LEU A 12 2.69 -18.89 -9.27
CA LEU A 12 1.68 -17.85 -9.05
C LEU A 12 1.69 -16.80 -10.16
N ILE A 13 2.87 -16.39 -10.64
CA ILE A 13 3.01 -15.44 -11.75
C ILE A 13 2.41 -16.01 -13.04
N GLN A 14 2.56 -17.32 -13.29
CA GLN A 14 2.00 -17.97 -14.49
C GLN A 14 0.46 -17.97 -14.55
N ILE A 15 -0.19 -17.62 -13.44
CA ILE A 15 -1.65 -17.45 -13.41
C ILE A 15 -1.95 -15.97 -13.65
N ASP A 16 -2.45 -15.64 -14.84
CA ASP A 16 -2.89 -14.27 -15.15
C ASP A 16 -4.13 -13.91 -14.32
N SER A 17 -3.94 -12.99 -13.39
CA SER A 17 -4.97 -12.42 -12.53
C SER A 17 -5.05 -10.90 -12.69
N SER A 18 -4.84 -10.42 -13.90
CA SER A 18 -4.90 -8.98 -14.21
C SER A 18 -6.27 -8.39 -13.84
N ASN A 19 -6.24 -7.26 -13.14
CA ASN A 19 -7.44 -6.54 -12.72
C ASN A 19 -7.40 -5.10 -13.28
N PRO A 20 -8.36 -4.66 -14.12
CA PRO A 20 -9.46 -5.44 -14.68
C PRO A 20 -9.05 -6.49 -15.72
N PRO A 21 -9.87 -7.54 -16.01
CA PRO A 21 -11.21 -7.80 -15.44
C PRO A 21 -11.20 -8.56 -14.11
N GLY A 22 -10.05 -9.04 -13.63
CA GLY A 22 -9.91 -9.96 -12.52
C GLY A 22 -9.91 -11.43 -12.95
N GLY A 23 -9.31 -12.28 -12.15
CA GLY A 23 -9.14 -13.72 -12.45
C GLY A 23 -8.61 -14.49 -11.24
N GLU A 24 -8.77 -13.93 -10.05
CA GLU A 24 -8.14 -14.38 -8.80
C GLU A 24 -8.62 -15.76 -8.36
N THR A 25 -9.82 -16.19 -8.79
CA THR A 25 -10.33 -17.54 -8.52
C THR A 25 -9.35 -18.63 -8.99
N ALA A 26 -8.60 -18.40 -10.08
CA ALA A 26 -7.59 -19.36 -10.54
C ALA A 26 -6.41 -19.47 -9.55
N VAL A 27 -5.98 -18.36 -8.98
CA VAL A 27 -4.96 -18.32 -7.90
C VAL A 27 -5.50 -19.02 -6.65
N ALA A 28 -6.74 -18.72 -6.26
CA ALA A 28 -7.40 -19.34 -5.11
C ALA A 28 -7.50 -20.89 -5.26
N GLN A 29 -7.84 -21.37 -6.44
CA GLN A 29 -7.90 -22.82 -6.75
C GLN A 29 -6.51 -23.47 -6.71
N TYR A 30 -5.49 -22.81 -7.22
CA TYR A 30 -4.12 -23.28 -7.12
C TYR A 30 -3.67 -23.44 -5.66
N LEU A 31 -3.92 -22.43 -4.83
CA LEU A 31 -3.62 -22.47 -3.41
C LEU A 31 -4.43 -23.53 -2.66
N GLN A 32 -5.72 -23.68 -2.96
CA GLN A 32 -6.56 -24.69 -2.37
C GLN A 32 -6.02 -26.10 -2.63
N LYS A 33 -5.61 -26.38 -3.86
CA LYS A 33 -4.97 -27.65 -4.21
C LYS A 33 -3.68 -27.88 -3.43
N LEU A 34 -2.81 -26.85 -3.36
CA LEU A 34 -1.52 -26.91 -2.67
C LEU A 34 -1.69 -27.18 -1.17
N PHE A 35 -2.61 -26.50 -0.50
CA PHE A 35 -2.90 -26.73 0.92
C PHE A 35 -3.54 -28.08 1.17
N LYS A 36 -4.43 -28.55 0.29
CA LYS A 36 -5.02 -29.89 0.37
C LYS A 36 -3.98 -30.99 0.28
N GLU A 37 -2.97 -30.85 -0.60
CA GLU A 37 -1.83 -31.76 -0.69
C GLU A 37 -0.97 -31.75 0.59
N ALA A 38 -0.97 -30.64 1.34
CA ALA A 38 -0.33 -30.54 2.65
C ALA A 38 -1.23 -31.00 3.82
N GLY A 39 -2.43 -31.50 3.53
CA GLY A 39 -3.39 -32.00 4.52
C GLY A 39 -4.23 -30.92 5.20
N ILE A 40 -4.31 -29.73 4.63
CA ILE A 40 -5.11 -28.60 5.16
C ILE A 40 -6.23 -28.30 4.15
N GLU A 41 -7.47 -28.33 4.64
CA GLU A 41 -8.61 -27.85 3.84
C GLU A 41 -8.65 -26.32 3.83
N GLY A 42 -8.88 -25.74 2.66
CA GLY A 42 -9.02 -24.30 2.46
C GLY A 42 -10.36 -23.97 1.81
N GLU A 43 -10.90 -22.82 2.11
CA GLU A 43 -12.15 -22.29 1.58
C GLU A 43 -11.88 -21.24 0.51
N ILE A 44 -12.69 -21.23 -0.57
CA ILE A 44 -12.72 -20.17 -1.57
C ILE A 44 -14.01 -19.38 -1.37
N VAL A 45 -13.86 -18.08 -1.14
CA VAL A 45 -14.98 -17.12 -1.04
C VAL A 45 -15.00 -16.29 -2.33
N GLU A 46 -16.04 -16.45 -3.12
CA GLU A 46 -16.18 -15.84 -4.45
C GLU A 46 -17.48 -15.02 -4.50
N PRO A 47 -17.46 -13.72 -4.12
CA PRO A 47 -18.66 -12.87 -4.16
C PRO A 47 -19.16 -12.59 -5.58
N GLU A 48 -18.26 -12.52 -6.54
CA GLU A 48 -18.52 -12.40 -7.97
C GLU A 48 -17.68 -13.40 -8.75
N LYS A 49 -18.19 -13.88 -9.87
CA LYS A 49 -17.51 -14.87 -10.69
C LYS A 49 -16.11 -14.40 -11.12
N GLY A 50 -15.09 -15.21 -10.83
CA GLY A 50 -13.69 -14.90 -11.12
C GLY A 50 -12.97 -14.12 -10.00
N ARG A 51 -13.70 -13.59 -9.00
CA ARG A 51 -13.18 -12.76 -7.91
C ARG A 51 -13.07 -13.55 -6.60
N GLY A 52 -12.40 -14.69 -6.65
CA GLY A 52 -12.28 -15.63 -5.53
C GLY A 52 -11.10 -15.30 -4.62
N SER A 53 -11.36 -15.20 -3.30
CA SER A 53 -10.34 -15.16 -2.25
C SER A 53 -10.17 -16.54 -1.62
N PHE A 54 -8.95 -16.95 -1.33
CA PHE A 54 -8.63 -18.23 -0.67
C PHE A 54 -8.32 -18.01 0.81
N ILE A 55 -8.87 -18.86 1.68
CA ILE A 55 -8.60 -18.83 3.12
C ILE A 55 -8.23 -20.23 3.61
N ALA A 56 -7.14 -20.36 4.35
CA ALA A 56 -6.73 -21.59 5.05
C ALA A 56 -6.37 -21.31 6.50
N ARG A 57 -6.53 -22.32 7.37
CA ARG A 57 -6.24 -22.24 8.80
C ARG A 57 -5.33 -23.37 9.25
N ILE A 58 -4.31 -23.06 10.04
CA ILE A 58 -3.26 -23.98 10.48
C ILE A 58 -3.12 -23.87 11.97
N GLY A 59 -3.16 -25.00 12.66
CA GLY A 59 -3.14 -25.04 14.12
C GLY A 59 -4.52 -24.74 14.72
N SER A 60 -4.55 -24.56 16.04
CA SER A 60 -5.76 -24.19 16.79
C SER A 60 -5.37 -23.61 18.14
N GLY A 61 -6.13 -22.66 18.63
CA GLY A 61 -5.90 -22.06 19.96
C GLY A 61 -6.51 -20.67 20.09
N PRO A 62 -6.34 -20.02 21.25
CA PRO A 62 -6.96 -18.73 21.50
C PRO A 62 -6.27 -17.59 20.74
N LYS A 63 -4.95 -17.66 20.51
CA LYS A 63 -4.22 -16.66 19.71
C LYS A 63 -4.41 -16.90 18.24
N LYS A 64 -4.67 -15.84 17.49
CA LYS A 64 -4.86 -15.91 16.05
C LYS A 64 -4.03 -14.86 15.33
N MET A 65 -3.36 -15.26 14.26
CA MET A 65 -2.60 -14.36 13.40
C MET A 65 -3.00 -14.56 11.94
N LEU A 66 -3.22 -13.47 11.23
CA LEU A 66 -3.58 -13.45 9.82
C LEU A 66 -2.38 -13.03 8.98
N TYR A 67 -2.02 -13.83 7.99
CA TYR A 67 -1.21 -13.42 6.85
C TYR A 67 -2.15 -13.16 5.67
N ILE A 68 -2.09 -11.96 5.12
CA ILE A 68 -2.95 -11.53 4.03
C ILE A 68 -2.10 -10.92 2.92
N SER A 69 -2.46 -11.20 1.68
CA SER A 69 -1.86 -10.65 0.47
C SER A 69 -2.84 -10.74 -0.67
N HIS A 70 -2.79 -9.81 -1.63
CA HIS A 70 -3.71 -9.84 -2.75
C HIS A 70 -3.22 -10.74 -3.89
N ALA A 71 -4.18 -11.28 -4.65
CA ALA A 71 -3.97 -12.23 -5.72
C ALA A 71 -4.03 -11.59 -7.12
N ASP A 72 -4.70 -10.44 -7.22
CA ASP A 72 -4.75 -9.68 -8.46
C ASP A 72 -3.46 -8.92 -8.73
N VAL A 73 -3.31 -8.49 -9.96
CA VAL A 73 -2.18 -7.68 -10.42
C VAL A 73 -2.67 -6.64 -11.43
N VAL A 74 -2.01 -5.49 -11.53
CA VAL A 74 -2.33 -4.51 -12.57
C VAL A 74 -2.05 -5.05 -13.98
N PRO A 75 -2.73 -4.56 -15.03
CA PRO A 75 -2.45 -4.92 -16.42
C PRO A 75 -0.98 -4.71 -16.80
N VAL A 76 -0.47 -5.56 -17.66
CA VAL A 76 0.96 -5.59 -18.00
C VAL A 76 1.47 -4.39 -18.80
N GLY A 77 0.62 -3.78 -19.65
CA GLY A 77 1.07 -2.75 -20.59
C GLY A 77 2.05 -3.31 -21.65
N ASP A 78 2.72 -2.40 -22.35
CA ASP A 78 3.63 -2.74 -23.45
C ASP A 78 5.12 -2.63 -23.06
N GLY A 79 5.99 -3.22 -23.86
CA GLY A 79 7.43 -2.99 -23.83
C GLY A 79 8.20 -3.82 -22.80
N TRP A 80 7.70 -5.01 -22.46
CA TRP A 80 8.42 -6.00 -21.66
C TRP A 80 9.52 -6.68 -22.48
N ASP A 81 10.65 -7.01 -21.83
CA ASP A 81 11.78 -7.72 -22.45
C ASP A 81 11.58 -9.25 -22.43
N PHE A 82 10.55 -9.75 -21.74
CA PHE A 82 10.17 -11.16 -21.62
C PHE A 82 8.65 -11.27 -21.48
N GLU A 83 8.12 -12.48 -21.58
CA GLU A 83 6.69 -12.76 -21.40
C GLU A 83 6.27 -12.47 -19.94
N PRO A 84 5.37 -11.52 -19.68
CA PRO A 84 5.07 -11.03 -18.33
C PRO A 84 4.55 -12.08 -17.36
N PHE A 85 3.89 -13.10 -17.86
CA PHE A 85 3.34 -14.21 -17.06
C PHE A 85 4.15 -15.51 -17.20
N SER A 86 5.41 -15.44 -17.63
CA SER A 86 6.25 -16.64 -17.72
C SER A 86 6.73 -17.19 -16.38
N GLY A 87 6.76 -16.34 -15.33
CA GLY A 87 7.37 -16.72 -14.06
C GLY A 87 8.85 -17.09 -14.21
N LEU A 88 9.57 -16.40 -15.08
CA LEU A 88 10.96 -16.70 -15.43
C LEU A 88 11.86 -16.59 -14.20
N VAL A 89 12.54 -17.70 -13.87
CA VAL A 89 13.60 -17.73 -12.84
C VAL A 89 14.94 -17.66 -13.54
N LYS A 90 15.64 -16.53 -13.37
CA LYS A 90 16.93 -16.28 -14.02
C LYS A 90 17.75 -15.27 -13.21
N ASP A 91 19.07 -15.41 -13.22
CA ASP A 91 20.03 -14.47 -12.58
C ASP A 91 19.69 -14.18 -11.11
N GLU A 92 19.40 -15.24 -10.33
CA GLU A 92 18.99 -15.19 -8.92
C GLU A 92 17.73 -14.33 -8.66
N LYS A 93 16.89 -14.19 -9.67
CA LYS A 93 15.62 -13.41 -9.61
C LYS A 93 14.45 -14.20 -10.18
N VAL A 94 13.27 -13.85 -9.72
CA VAL A 94 11.99 -14.26 -10.32
C VAL A 94 11.41 -13.06 -11.04
N HIS A 95 11.09 -13.21 -12.31
CA HIS A 95 10.61 -12.15 -13.18
C HIS A 95 9.16 -12.38 -13.59
N GLY A 96 8.40 -11.32 -13.62
CA GLY A 96 7.01 -11.31 -14.12
C GLY A 96 6.12 -10.33 -13.39
N ARG A 97 4.94 -10.08 -13.93
CA ARG A 97 3.93 -9.23 -13.30
C ARG A 97 3.47 -9.85 -11.97
N GLY A 98 3.49 -9.05 -10.88
CA GLY A 98 3.21 -9.50 -9.53
C GLY A 98 4.43 -10.05 -8.78
N ALA A 99 5.64 -9.97 -9.37
CA ALA A 99 6.86 -10.43 -8.71
C ALA A 99 7.25 -9.61 -7.48
N LEU A 100 6.70 -8.40 -7.32
CA LEU A 100 6.87 -7.52 -6.15
C LEU A 100 5.54 -7.04 -5.57
N ASP A 101 4.50 -6.95 -6.39
CA ASP A 101 3.19 -6.43 -6.02
C ASP A 101 2.07 -7.43 -6.38
N CYS A 102 1.61 -8.28 -5.42
CA CYS A 102 2.32 -8.68 -4.21
C CYS A 102 2.40 -10.21 -4.09
N LYS A 103 2.50 -10.95 -5.26
CA LYS A 103 2.59 -12.41 -5.27
C LYS A 103 3.86 -12.94 -4.60
N ASP A 104 4.92 -12.13 -4.47
CA ASP A 104 6.12 -12.51 -3.71
C ASP A 104 5.82 -12.60 -2.21
N LEU A 105 5.05 -11.67 -1.66
CA LEU A 105 4.60 -11.76 -0.28
C LEU A 105 3.68 -12.97 -0.09
N MET A 106 2.75 -13.20 -1.02
CA MET A 106 1.89 -14.38 -1.00
C MET A 106 2.72 -15.67 -1.01
N ALA A 107 3.70 -15.77 -1.90
CA ALA A 107 4.60 -16.92 -1.97
C ALA A 107 5.38 -17.11 -0.67
N ALA A 108 5.86 -16.02 -0.04
CA ALA A 108 6.56 -16.07 1.23
C ALA A 108 5.63 -16.52 2.39
N GLN A 109 4.41 -15.98 2.48
CA GLN A 109 3.40 -16.34 3.47
C GLN A 109 3.01 -17.82 3.38
N VAL A 110 2.68 -18.28 2.17
CA VAL A 110 2.31 -19.67 1.89
C VAL A 110 3.50 -20.60 2.16
N SER A 111 4.71 -20.25 1.73
CA SER A 111 5.91 -21.06 1.98
C SER A 111 6.21 -21.19 3.48
N ALA A 112 6.10 -20.11 4.25
CA ALA A 112 6.27 -20.14 5.70
C ALA A 112 5.24 -21.08 6.35
N ALA A 113 3.98 -21.00 5.93
CA ALA A 113 2.90 -21.86 6.42
C ALA A 113 3.16 -23.35 6.10
N LEU A 114 3.54 -23.67 4.86
CA LEU A 114 3.85 -25.04 4.45
C LEU A 114 5.09 -25.61 5.15
N GLN A 115 6.10 -24.77 5.46
CA GLN A 115 7.24 -25.18 6.29
C GLN A 115 6.80 -25.53 7.70
N LEU A 116 5.96 -24.71 8.35
CA LEU A 116 5.42 -25.00 9.68
C LEU A 116 4.63 -26.32 9.71
N ILE A 117 3.82 -26.60 8.68
CA ILE A 117 3.08 -27.84 8.53
C ILE A 117 4.05 -29.02 8.38
N SER A 118 5.02 -28.95 7.48
CA SER A 118 5.95 -30.04 7.18
C SER A 118 6.87 -30.37 8.36
N GLU A 119 7.24 -29.39 9.16
CA GLU A 119 8.04 -29.51 10.38
C GLU A 119 7.19 -29.94 11.58
N LYS A 120 5.87 -30.04 11.41
CA LYS A 120 4.92 -30.35 12.51
C LYS A 120 5.10 -29.39 13.69
N ALA A 121 5.27 -28.10 13.39
CA ALA A 121 5.48 -27.09 14.42
C ALA A 121 4.33 -27.11 15.45
N SER A 122 4.70 -27.07 16.72
CA SER A 122 3.72 -27.08 17.81
C SER A 122 3.15 -25.67 18.01
N LEU A 123 2.11 -25.33 17.26
CA LEU A 123 1.38 -24.07 17.42
C LEU A 123 0.30 -24.23 18.51
N LYS A 124 0.29 -23.30 19.47
CA LYS A 124 -0.77 -23.16 20.52
C LYS A 124 -1.80 -22.12 20.11
N GLY A 125 -1.68 -21.58 18.91
CA GLY A 125 -2.58 -20.66 18.27
C GLY A 125 -2.91 -21.08 16.86
N GLU A 126 -3.65 -20.24 16.14
CA GLU A 126 -4.11 -20.44 14.78
C GLU A 126 -3.45 -19.42 13.83
N LEU A 127 -2.77 -19.92 12.80
CA LEU A 127 -2.31 -19.11 11.67
C LEU A 127 -3.35 -19.18 10.57
N ILE A 128 -3.83 -18.02 10.12
CA ILE A 128 -4.78 -17.85 9.02
C ILE A 128 -4.00 -17.31 7.81
N ILE A 129 -4.17 -17.93 6.66
CA ILE A 129 -3.64 -17.45 5.38
C ILE A 129 -4.83 -16.99 4.54
N ALA A 130 -4.79 -15.75 4.05
CA ALA A 130 -5.79 -15.19 3.14
C ALA A 130 -5.10 -14.61 1.90
N ALA A 131 -5.42 -15.18 0.74
CA ALA A 131 -5.09 -14.59 -0.56
C ALA A 131 -6.35 -13.91 -1.09
N THR A 132 -6.36 -12.58 -1.12
CA THR A 132 -7.55 -11.77 -1.40
C THR A 132 -7.63 -11.35 -2.86
N ALA A 133 -8.84 -11.12 -3.34
CA ALA A 133 -9.10 -10.55 -4.65
C ALA A 133 -9.21 -9.02 -4.57
N ASP A 134 -9.11 -8.33 -5.73
CA ASP A 134 -9.61 -6.98 -5.96
C ASP A 134 -8.81 -5.82 -5.32
N GLU A 135 -7.64 -6.06 -4.77
CA GLU A 135 -6.89 -5.00 -4.08
C GLU A 135 -6.58 -3.84 -5.03
N GLU A 136 -6.11 -4.13 -6.23
CA GLU A 136 -5.70 -3.18 -7.29
C GLU A 136 -6.88 -2.34 -7.86
N ALA A 137 -8.13 -2.77 -7.55
CA ALA A 137 -9.34 -1.99 -7.85
C ALA A 137 -10.09 -1.52 -6.60
N GLY A 138 -9.40 -1.52 -5.43
CA GLY A 138 -9.90 -0.96 -4.18
C GLY A 138 -10.31 -1.97 -3.11
N GLY A 139 -10.23 -3.29 -3.37
CA GLY A 139 -10.36 -4.38 -2.40
C GLY A 139 -11.77 -4.71 -1.93
N ARG A 140 -12.80 -4.16 -2.58
CA ARG A 140 -14.20 -4.32 -2.13
C ARG A 140 -14.71 -5.76 -2.24
N LEU A 141 -14.28 -6.50 -3.27
CA LEU A 141 -14.67 -7.89 -3.52
C LEU A 141 -13.76 -8.90 -2.80
N GLY A 142 -12.61 -8.45 -2.30
CA GLY A 142 -11.65 -9.23 -1.51
C GLY A 142 -11.77 -8.98 -0.01
N ALA A 143 -10.78 -8.31 0.57
CA ALA A 143 -10.72 -8.01 2.00
C ALA A 143 -11.93 -7.21 2.49
N GLY A 144 -12.47 -6.30 1.68
CA GLY A 144 -13.69 -5.57 1.98
C GLY A 144 -14.88 -6.49 2.20
N TYR A 145 -15.12 -7.44 1.27
CA TYR A 145 -16.19 -8.42 1.41
C TYR A 145 -15.96 -9.37 2.59
N LEU A 146 -14.71 -9.84 2.78
CA LEU A 146 -14.37 -10.74 3.87
C LEU A 146 -14.59 -10.08 5.24
N THR A 147 -14.24 -8.81 5.40
CA THR A 147 -14.44 -8.10 6.67
C THR A 147 -15.90 -7.75 6.94
N ALA A 148 -16.70 -7.47 5.89
CA ALA A 148 -18.12 -7.14 6.03
C ALA A 148 -19.02 -8.36 6.23
N GLU A 149 -18.80 -9.42 5.46
CA GLU A 149 -19.75 -10.54 5.33
C GLU A 149 -19.21 -11.88 5.85
N LYS A 150 -17.89 -12.01 6.00
CA LYS A 150 -17.20 -13.27 6.33
C LYS A 150 -16.11 -13.08 7.39
N LEU A 151 -16.28 -12.12 8.29
CA LEU A 151 -15.25 -11.73 9.27
C LEU A 151 -14.76 -12.94 10.10
N ASP A 152 -15.62 -13.89 10.43
CA ASP A 152 -15.25 -15.08 11.21
C ASP A 152 -14.20 -15.94 10.51
N LEU A 153 -14.07 -15.88 9.18
CA LEU A 153 -13.06 -16.62 8.43
C LEU A 153 -11.65 -16.03 8.61
N ILE A 154 -11.54 -14.72 8.83
CA ILE A 154 -10.27 -13.99 8.86
C ILE A 154 -10.02 -13.26 10.19
N LYS A 155 -10.93 -13.38 11.17
CA LYS A 155 -10.79 -12.72 12.47
C LYS A 155 -9.54 -13.20 13.20
N ALA A 156 -8.65 -12.26 13.49
CA ALA A 156 -7.37 -12.50 14.16
C ALA A 156 -7.05 -11.39 15.17
N ASP A 157 -6.08 -11.65 16.05
CA ASP A 157 -5.58 -10.65 16.99
C ASP A 157 -4.70 -9.63 16.26
N TYR A 158 -3.97 -10.11 15.25
CA TYR A 158 -3.06 -9.30 14.42
C TYR A 158 -3.02 -9.80 12.98
N ALA A 159 -2.74 -8.88 12.06
CA ALA A 159 -2.52 -9.21 10.66
C ALA A 159 -1.17 -8.68 10.15
N VAL A 160 -0.57 -9.42 9.21
CA VAL A 160 0.62 -9.00 8.46
C VAL A 160 0.29 -8.98 6.98
N ASN A 161 0.50 -7.83 6.37
CA ASN A 161 0.21 -7.54 4.98
C ASN A 161 1.44 -6.91 4.30
N GLU A 162 1.29 -6.50 3.07
CA GLU A 162 2.18 -5.61 2.34
C GLU A 162 2.09 -4.14 2.82
N GLY A 163 2.72 -3.22 2.10
CA GLY A 163 2.53 -1.78 2.21
C GLY A 163 3.68 -1.02 2.86
N ALA A 164 4.71 -1.71 3.38
CA ALA A 164 5.94 -1.06 3.76
C ALA A 164 6.85 -0.88 2.53
N ASP A 165 7.53 0.26 2.48
CA ASP A 165 8.57 0.51 1.48
C ASP A 165 9.75 -0.46 1.63
N HIS A 166 10.50 -0.63 0.53
CA HIS A 166 11.76 -1.36 0.55
C HIS A 166 12.77 -0.70 1.50
N PRO A 167 13.66 -1.48 2.14
CA PRO A 167 14.70 -0.94 3.00
C PRO A 167 15.60 0.04 2.26
N ILE A 168 16.17 0.98 2.98
CA ILE A 168 17.21 1.88 2.49
C ILE A 168 18.51 1.63 3.25
N ILE A 169 19.64 2.09 2.69
CA ILE A 169 20.96 1.98 3.34
C ILE A 169 21.41 3.37 3.74
N ILE A 170 21.64 3.57 5.04
CA ILE A 170 22.19 4.81 5.60
C ILE A 170 23.43 4.45 6.42
N ASP A 171 24.57 5.03 6.08
CA ASP A 171 25.85 4.79 6.76
C ASP A 171 26.17 3.28 6.94
N GLY A 172 25.93 2.50 5.88
CA GLY A 172 26.14 1.05 5.86
C GLY A 172 25.12 0.22 6.63
N LYS A 173 24.19 0.84 7.33
CA LYS A 173 23.09 0.19 8.06
C LYS A 173 21.86 0.03 7.18
N MET A 174 21.23 -1.13 7.27
CA MET A 174 19.99 -1.40 6.56
C MET A 174 18.79 -0.98 7.40
N VAL A 175 18.02 -0.02 6.90
CA VAL A 175 16.83 0.52 7.57
C VAL A 175 15.60 -0.11 6.95
N TYR A 176 14.95 -0.99 7.70
CA TYR A 176 13.68 -1.62 7.35
C TYR A 176 12.50 -0.76 7.80
N PHE A 177 11.45 -0.78 7.02
CA PHE A 177 10.21 -0.11 7.35
C PHE A 177 9.13 -1.12 7.70
N LEU A 178 8.36 -0.81 8.75
CA LEU A 178 7.15 -1.54 9.12
C LEU A 178 5.98 -0.57 9.01
N GLN A 179 5.06 -0.84 8.09
CA GLN A 179 3.90 0.03 7.91
C GLN A 179 2.93 -0.15 9.07
N VAL A 180 2.59 0.97 9.70
CA VAL A 180 1.66 1.02 10.83
C VAL A 180 0.36 1.74 10.51
N GLY A 181 0.27 2.39 9.35
CA GLY A 181 -0.91 3.15 8.98
C GLY A 181 -0.91 3.56 7.51
N GLU A 182 -2.04 4.09 7.10
CA GLU A 182 -2.30 4.55 5.73
C GLU A 182 -3.03 5.88 5.77
N LYS A 183 -2.68 6.76 4.83
CA LYS A 183 -3.46 7.97 4.59
C LYS A 183 -4.86 7.60 4.11
N GLY A 184 -5.81 8.43 4.48
CA GLY A 184 -7.17 8.35 3.96
C GLY A 184 -7.28 9.02 2.60
N THR A 185 -8.42 8.84 1.97
CA THR A 185 -8.80 9.46 0.70
C THR A 185 -9.98 10.40 0.91
N ALA A 186 -9.94 11.57 0.28
CA ALA A 186 -11.06 12.52 0.25
C ALA A 186 -11.13 13.16 -1.14
N TRP A 187 -11.40 12.35 -2.16
CA TRP A 187 -11.46 12.82 -3.55
C TRP A 187 -12.67 13.67 -3.79
N CYS A 188 -12.47 14.72 -4.55
CA CYS A 188 -13.57 15.63 -4.89
C CYS A 188 -13.48 16.10 -6.34
N THR A 189 -14.66 16.47 -6.86
CA THR A 189 -14.77 17.21 -8.10
C THR A 189 -15.03 18.68 -7.75
N LEU A 190 -14.19 19.57 -8.26
CA LEU A 190 -14.39 21.00 -8.25
C LEU A 190 -15.26 21.38 -9.43
N LYS A 191 -16.32 22.19 -9.22
CA LYS A 191 -17.22 22.65 -10.27
C LYS A 191 -17.22 24.17 -10.33
N SER A 192 -17.02 24.71 -11.52
CA SER A 192 -17.08 26.14 -11.82
C SER A 192 -18.24 26.43 -12.75
N ARG A 193 -19.05 27.42 -12.38
CA ARG A 193 -20.16 27.91 -13.22
C ARG A 193 -19.90 29.35 -13.66
N GLY A 194 -20.38 29.67 -14.84
CA GLY A 194 -20.24 30.98 -15.44
C GLY A 194 -21.47 31.37 -16.26
N VAL A 195 -21.26 32.27 -17.23
CA VAL A 195 -22.28 32.69 -18.15
C VAL A 195 -21.72 32.58 -19.58
N SER A 196 -22.41 31.82 -20.43
CA SER A 196 -22.00 31.57 -21.80
C SER A 196 -22.10 32.87 -22.65
N GLY A 197 -21.22 32.98 -23.63
CA GLY A 197 -21.20 34.15 -24.53
C GLY A 197 -20.38 33.95 -25.79
N HIS A 198 -20.44 34.95 -26.67
CA HIS A 198 -19.66 34.93 -27.90
C HIS A 198 -18.18 35.19 -27.61
N GLY A 199 -17.29 34.34 -28.09
CA GLY A 199 -15.85 34.42 -27.81
C GLY A 199 -15.16 35.74 -28.23
N SER A 200 -15.75 36.49 -29.17
CA SER A 200 -15.20 37.79 -29.60
C SER A 200 -15.55 38.95 -28.66
N ILE A 201 -16.50 38.78 -27.75
CA ILE A 201 -16.92 39.79 -26.76
C ILE A 201 -16.91 39.15 -25.34
N PRO A 202 -15.74 38.70 -24.85
CA PRO A 202 -15.65 37.91 -23.60
C PRO A 202 -16.05 38.69 -22.38
N THR A 203 -16.08 40.02 -22.43
CA THR A 203 -16.47 40.89 -21.30
C THR A 203 -17.95 40.88 -20.99
N LEU A 204 -18.81 40.34 -21.89
CA LEU A 204 -20.25 40.14 -21.66
C LEU A 204 -20.58 38.75 -21.09
N ALA A 205 -19.58 37.94 -20.89
CA ALA A 205 -19.72 36.56 -20.39
C ALA A 205 -18.90 36.35 -19.11
N ASP A 206 -19.12 35.23 -18.46
CA ASP A 206 -18.35 34.81 -17.28
C ASP A 206 -17.75 33.41 -17.52
N ASN A 207 -16.44 33.35 -17.72
CA ASN A 207 -15.76 32.18 -18.22
C ASN A 207 -15.43 31.18 -17.12
N ALA A 208 -16.17 30.06 -17.08
CA ALA A 208 -15.97 28.99 -16.12
C ALA A 208 -14.59 28.32 -16.22
N VAL A 209 -14.04 28.16 -17.43
CA VAL A 209 -12.70 27.60 -17.61
C VAL A 209 -11.63 28.50 -17.00
N VAL A 210 -11.74 29.81 -17.11
CA VAL A 210 -10.77 30.74 -16.51
C VAL A 210 -10.85 30.70 -14.97
N LYS A 211 -12.06 30.60 -14.41
CA LYS A 211 -12.24 30.43 -12.95
C LYS A 211 -11.58 29.14 -12.47
N MET A 212 -11.85 28.02 -13.14
CA MET A 212 -11.26 26.70 -12.81
C MET A 212 -9.74 26.71 -12.95
N ALA A 213 -9.19 27.25 -14.03
CA ALA A 213 -7.75 27.35 -14.21
C ALA A 213 -7.05 28.10 -13.07
N ARG A 214 -7.67 29.17 -12.55
CA ARG A 214 -7.17 29.91 -11.39
C ARG A 214 -7.24 29.08 -10.11
N ALA A 215 -8.32 28.33 -9.90
CA ALA A 215 -8.47 27.44 -8.74
C ALA A 215 -7.41 26.33 -8.75
N VAL A 216 -7.26 25.62 -9.86
CA VAL A 216 -6.26 24.56 -10.04
C VAL A 216 -4.84 25.08 -9.83
N SER A 217 -4.51 26.25 -10.42
CA SER A 217 -3.18 26.87 -10.22
C SER A 217 -2.90 27.23 -8.77
N ARG A 218 -3.91 27.71 -8.02
CA ARG A 218 -3.74 28.02 -6.59
C ARG A 218 -3.59 26.75 -5.76
N ILE A 219 -4.35 25.69 -6.04
CA ILE A 219 -4.23 24.39 -5.39
C ILE A 219 -2.85 23.80 -5.64
N TYR A 220 -2.35 23.83 -6.85
CA TYR A 220 -1.00 23.32 -7.20
C TYR A 220 0.11 24.00 -6.37
N ASN A 221 -0.04 25.28 -6.09
CA ASN A 221 0.93 26.07 -5.30
C ASN A 221 0.64 26.04 -3.78
N TYR A 222 -0.47 25.41 -3.37
CA TYR A 222 -0.83 25.32 -1.97
C TYR A 222 0.09 24.36 -1.22
N ARG A 223 0.44 24.72 0.00
CA ARG A 223 1.18 23.86 0.94
C ARG A 223 0.29 23.63 2.16
N ALA A 224 -0.13 22.39 2.34
CA ALA A 224 -0.91 22.01 3.50
C ALA A 224 -0.09 22.15 4.79
N GLU A 225 -0.79 22.39 5.89
CA GLU A 225 -0.21 22.46 7.22
C GLU A 225 0.52 21.16 7.58
N VAL A 226 1.69 21.28 8.20
CA VAL A 226 2.46 20.14 8.70
C VAL A 226 1.77 19.58 9.95
N VAL A 227 1.46 18.30 9.92
CA VAL A 227 0.91 17.53 11.04
C VAL A 227 1.77 16.29 11.23
N VAL A 228 2.53 16.25 12.32
CA VAL A 228 3.44 15.13 12.61
C VAL A 228 2.79 14.22 13.65
N VAL A 229 2.40 13.03 13.23
CA VAL A 229 1.92 11.99 14.15
C VAL A 229 3.11 11.30 14.85
N PRO A 230 2.93 10.71 16.05
CA PRO A 230 4.05 10.19 16.86
C PRO A 230 4.98 9.21 16.13
N GLU A 231 4.45 8.38 15.25
CA GLU A 231 5.22 7.40 14.50
C GLU A 231 6.08 8.06 13.42
N VAL A 232 5.56 9.08 12.75
CA VAL A 232 6.32 9.90 11.79
C VAL A 232 7.38 10.72 12.52
N GLU A 233 7.08 11.22 13.72
CA GLU A 233 8.07 11.88 14.56
C GLU A 233 9.24 10.95 14.91
N LYS A 234 8.94 9.72 15.36
CA LYS A 234 9.95 8.69 15.64
C LYS A 234 10.81 8.39 14.40
N LEU A 235 10.16 8.23 13.23
CA LEU A 235 10.82 8.02 11.95
C LEU A 235 11.79 9.17 11.61
N LEU A 236 11.30 10.41 11.60
CA LEU A 236 12.10 11.58 11.20
C LEU A 236 13.27 11.83 12.15
N LYS A 237 13.06 11.73 13.47
CA LYS A 237 14.14 11.87 14.47
C LYS A 237 15.22 10.80 14.29
N LYS A 238 14.82 9.55 14.00
CA LYS A 238 15.80 8.47 13.81
C LYS A 238 16.56 8.60 12.49
N LEU A 239 15.90 9.03 11.42
CA LEU A 239 16.59 9.33 10.16
C LEU A 239 17.57 10.50 10.32
N ALA A 240 17.20 11.55 11.03
CA ALA A 240 18.10 12.67 11.35
C ALA A 240 19.33 12.19 12.13
N GLU A 241 19.13 11.37 13.18
CA GLU A 241 20.23 10.77 13.95
C GLU A 241 21.18 9.97 13.06
N LEU A 242 20.64 9.09 12.20
CA LEU A 242 21.43 8.26 11.28
C LEU A 242 22.21 9.09 10.26
N CYS A 243 21.66 10.23 9.85
CA CYS A 243 22.31 11.19 8.95
C CYS A 243 23.18 12.21 9.70
N SER A 244 23.39 12.09 11.02
CA SER A 244 24.16 13.02 11.85
C SER A 244 23.60 14.47 11.85
N ILE A 245 22.29 14.63 11.62
CA ILE A 245 21.57 15.90 11.66
C ILE A 245 20.99 16.10 13.06
N LYS A 246 21.29 17.24 13.68
CA LYS A 246 20.70 17.60 14.97
C LYS A 246 19.34 18.23 14.76
N VAL A 247 18.32 17.65 15.36
CA VAL A 247 16.95 18.20 15.37
C VAL A 247 16.48 18.41 16.80
N GLY A 248 15.69 19.47 16.99
CA GLY A 248 14.99 19.75 18.23
C GLY A 248 13.55 19.23 18.22
N GLU A 249 12.63 20.10 18.62
CA GLU A 249 11.20 19.88 18.46
C GLU A 249 10.83 19.99 16.96
N LEU A 250 10.07 19.03 16.45
CA LEU A 250 9.65 18.99 15.05
C LEU A 250 8.46 19.94 14.80
N THR A 251 8.71 21.25 14.85
CA THR A 251 7.77 22.25 14.35
C THR A 251 7.64 22.18 12.83
N ALA A 252 6.65 22.84 12.25
CA ALA A 252 6.44 22.83 10.79
C ALA A 252 7.70 23.26 10.00
N ASP A 253 8.32 24.35 10.42
CA ASP A 253 9.55 24.88 9.80
C ASP A 253 10.74 23.93 9.98
N GLU A 254 10.84 23.27 11.15
CA GLU A 254 11.91 22.31 11.43
C GLU A 254 11.75 21.02 10.58
N VAL A 255 10.51 20.57 10.37
CA VAL A 255 10.22 19.41 9.49
C VAL A 255 10.62 19.72 8.05
N ASP A 256 10.23 20.88 7.51
CA ASP A 256 10.57 21.22 6.13
C ASP A 256 12.08 21.40 5.96
N ARG A 257 12.77 22.04 6.92
CA ARG A 257 14.23 22.16 6.93
C ARG A 257 14.91 20.79 7.00
N LEU A 258 14.47 19.92 7.92
CA LEU A 258 15.02 18.57 8.04
C LEU A 258 14.90 17.80 6.72
N LEU A 259 13.71 17.84 6.09
CA LEU A 259 13.48 17.14 4.82
C LEU A 259 14.34 17.69 3.67
N GLU A 260 14.71 18.97 3.69
CA GLU A 260 15.63 19.57 2.72
C GLU A 260 17.10 19.17 2.98
N ASP A 261 17.48 19.01 4.27
CA ASP A 261 18.84 18.69 4.69
C ASP A 261 19.15 17.18 4.64
N LEU A 262 18.14 16.29 4.54
CA LEU A 262 18.37 14.84 4.50
C LEU A 262 19.14 14.43 3.23
N PRO A 263 20.33 13.80 3.34
CA PRO A 263 21.13 13.36 2.21
C PRO A 263 20.61 12.03 1.63
N LEU A 264 19.29 11.94 1.36
CA LEU A 264 18.59 10.76 0.89
C LEU A 264 18.05 10.97 -0.53
N GLU A 265 17.66 9.89 -1.21
CA GLU A 265 17.08 10.01 -2.53
C GLU A 265 15.84 10.90 -2.51
N LYS A 266 15.74 11.81 -3.49
CA LYS A 266 14.66 12.81 -3.56
C LYS A 266 13.26 12.18 -3.51
N SER A 267 13.06 11.07 -4.19
CA SER A 267 11.79 10.32 -4.19
C SER A 267 11.40 9.88 -2.77
N PHE A 268 12.36 9.41 -1.98
CA PHE A 268 12.13 9.00 -0.60
C PHE A 268 11.85 10.23 0.31
N VAL A 269 12.57 11.33 0.13
CA VAL A 269 12.30 12.58 0.86
C VAL A 269 10.89 13.11 0.57
N GLU A 270 10.44 13.05 -0.69
CA GLU A 270 9.07 13.46 -1.03
C GLU A 270 8.01 12.50 -0.47
N ALA A 271 8.32 11.21 -0.36
CA ALA A 271 7.47 10.26 0.36
C ALA A 271 7.37 10.61 1.85
N LEU A 272 8.49 10.93 2.52
CA LEU A 272 8.49 11.43 3.90
C LEU A 272 7.68 12.72 4.03
N ARG A 273 7.83 13.66 3.08
CA ARG A 273 7.06 14.90 3.05
C ARG A 273 5.55 14.61 3.00
N SER A 274 5.14 13.64 2.20
CA SER A 274 3.73 13.24 2.09
C SER A 274 3.15 12.64 3.39
N MET A 275 3.99 12.05 4.24
CA MET A 275 3.59 11.52 5.56
C MET A 275 3.37 12.61 6.61
N THR A 276 3.82 13.85 6.35
CA THR A 276 3.73 14.96 7.31
C THR A 276 2.61 15.95 7.02
N ARG A 277 1.82 15.75 5.97
CA ARG A 277 0.75 16.69 5.59
C ARG A 277 -0.28 16.07 4.66
N MET A 278 -1.44 16.70 4.57
CA MET A 278 -2.40 16.44 3.50
C MET A 278 -1.72 16.68 2.14
N THR A 279 -1.98 15.83 1.17
CA THR A 279 -1.55 16.03 -0.23
C THR A 279 -2.75 16.28 -1.13
N VAL A 280 -2.59 17.18 -2.10
CA VAL A 280 -3.67 17.61 -3.01
C VAL A 280 -3.13 17.65 -4.42
N SER A 281 -3.73 16.88 -5.32
CA SER A 281 -3.32 16.77 -6.72
C SER A 281 -4.53 16.92 -7.66
N PRO A 282 -4.69 18.06 -8.36
CA PRO A 282 -5.70 18.18 -9.40
C PRO A 282 -5.21 17.43 -10.65
N ASN A 283 -5.92 16.35 -11.02
CA ASN A 283 -5.45 15.41 -12.03
C ASN A 283 -6.23 15.47 -13.34
N THR A 284 -7.48 15.94 -13.32
CA THR A 284 -8.28 16.13 -14.54
C THR A 284 -8.87 17.53 -14.59
N ILE A 285 -9.14 18.02 -15.80
CA ILE A 285 -9.89 19.24 -16.02
C ILE A 285 -10.68 19.13 -17.32
N HIS A 286 -11.98 19.40 -17.26
CA HIS A 286 -12.90 19.32 -18.39
C HIS A 286 -13.76 20.57 -18.50
N GLY A 287 -13.72 21.26 -19.65
CA GLY A 287 -14.53 22.45 -19.88
C GLY A 287 -14.37 23.03 -21.26
N GLY A 288 -15.46 23.62 -21.76
CA GLY A 288 -15.53 24.18 -23.11
C GLY A 288 -15.66 23.11 -24.20
N TYR A 289 -16.35 23.44 -25.28
CA TYR A 289 -16.60 22.52 -26.41
C TYR A 289 -16.38 23.17 -27.78
N LYS A 290 -16.22 24.49 -27.86
CA LYS A 290 -16.01 25.22 -29.11
C LYS A 290 -15.25 26.52 -28.88
N THR A 291 -14.25 26.79 -29.69
CA THR A 291 -13.31 27.92 -29.53
C THR A 291 -13.97 29.30 -29.52
N ASN A 292 -15.08 29.50 -30.26
CA ASN A 292 -15.75 30.79 -30.34
C ASN A 292 -16.91 30.96 -29.36
N ILE A 293 -17.02 30.10 -28.34
CA ILE A 293 -18.02 30.18 -27.28
C ILE A 293 -17.29 30.27 -25.92
N VAL A 294 -17.64 31.25 -25.09
CA VAL A 294 -17.21 31.33 -23.71
C VAL A 294 -17.94 30.24 -22.92
N PRO A 295 -17.25 29.30 -22.29
CA PRO A 295 -17.90 28.21 -21.54
C PRO A 295 -18.50 28.69 -20.22
N ASP A 296 -19.67 28.16 -19.90
CA ASP A 296 -20.40 28.41 -18.64
C ASP A 296 -20.26 27.30 -17.60
N TYR A 297 -19.51 26.23 -17.93
CA TYR A 297 -19.21 25.11 -17.03
C TYR A 297 -17.79 24.60 -17.23
N CYS A 298 -17.14 24.26 -16.11
CA CYS A 298 -15.86 23.56 -16.10
C CYS A 298 -15.75 22.78 -14.78
N GLU A 299 -15.20 21.57 -14.82
CA GLU A 299 -14.94 20.74 -13.67
C GLU A 299 -13.50 20.23 -13.64
N ALA A 300 -13.04 19.85 -12.46
CA ALA A 300 -11.71 19.27 -12.25
C ALA A 300 -11.76 18.25 -11.10
N ASP A 301 -11.20 17.05 -11.32
CA ASP A 301 -11.08 16.06 -10.26
C ASP A 301 -9.75 16.22 -9.52
N VAL A 302 -9.84 16.10 -8.22
CA VAL A 302 -8.72 16.30 -7.29
C VAL A 302 -8.53 15.07 -6.40
N ASP A 303 -7.37 14.44 -6.49
CA ASP A 303 -6.92 13.41 -5.54
C ASP A 303 -6.42 14.11 -4.27
N ILE A 304 -7.04 13.80 -3.14
CA ILE A 304 -6.68 14.33 -1.84
C ILE A 304 -6.43 13.17 -0.90
N ARG A 305 -5.23 13.19 -0.29
CA ARG A 305 -4.85 12.19 0.72
C ARG A 305 -4.68 12.87 2.06
N ILE A 306 -5.35 12.33 3.08
CA ILE A 306 -5.49 12.92 4.40
C ILE A 306 -4.78 12.08 5.48
N LEU A 307 -4.34 12.75 6.54
CA LEU A 307 -3.69 12.13 7.70
C LEU A 307 -4.72 11.75 8.78
N PRO A 308 -4.36 10.88 9.74
CA PRO A 308 -5.17 10.59 10.91
C PRO A 308 -5.69 11.86 11.59
N GLY A 309 -6.99 11.91 11.88
CA GLY A 309 -7.66 13.06 12.48
C GLY A 309 -8.14 14.13 11.49
N GLN A 310 -7.92 13.93 10.18
CA GLN A 310 -8.44 14.79 9.12
C GLN A 310 -9.63 14.11 8.41
N ASP A 311 -10.58 14.91 7.95
CA ASP A 311 -11.79 14.49 7.26
C ASP A 311 -12.18 15.44 6.13
N CYS A 312 -13.35 15.26 5.51
CA CYS A 312 -13.83 16.12 4.44
C CYS A 312 -14.06 17.57 4.89
N GLU A 313 -14.46 17.81 6.14
CA GLU A 313 -14.63 19.16 6.68
C GLU A 313 -13.27 19.88 6.79
N TYR A 314 -12.26 19.17 7.29
CA TYR A 314 -10.89 19.68 7.30
C TYR A 314 -10.41 20.01 5.88
N VAL A 315 -10.62 19.11 4.92
CA VAL A 315 -10.22 19.31 3.51
C VAL A 315 -10.91 20.53 2.93
N GLU A 316 -12.23 20.67 3.08
CA GLU A 316 -12.96 21.83 2.58
C GLU A 316 -12.43 23.13 3.17
N LYS A 317 -12.22 23.18 4.49
CA LYS A 317 -11.64 24.35 5.17
C LYS A 317 -10.26 24.72 4.61
N GLU A 318 -9.41 23.73 4.35
CA GLU A 318 -8.07 23.97 3.79
C GLU A 318 -8.13 24.47 2.34
N LEU A 319 -8.96 23.85 1.49
CA LEU A 319 -9.14 24.29 0.11
C LEU A 319 -9.72 25.71 0.04
N ARG A 320 -10.66 26.05 0.93
CA ARG A 320 -11.25 27.42 0.99
C ARG A 320 -10.26 28.52 1.33
N LYS A 321 -9.06 28.20 1.81
CA LYS A 321 -7.99 29.19 1.99
C LYS A 321 -7.45 29.72 0.66
N VAL A 322 -7.55 28.90 -0.41
CA VAL A 322 -6.90 29.22 -1.70
C VAL A 322 -7.87 29.29 -2.88
N ILE A 323 -9.04 28.67 -2.80
CA ILE A 323 -10.05 28.73 -3.87
C ILE A 323 -11.23 29.63 -3.51
N SER A 324 -11.85 30.21 -4.54
CA SER A 324 -13.01 31.09 -4.39
C SER A 324 -14.26 30.32 -3.96
N LYS A 325 -15.19 31.01 -3.28
CA LYS A 325 -16.47 30.43 -2.82
C LYS A 325 -17.43 30.07 -3.96
N ASP A 326 -17.21 30.61 -5.16
CA ASP A 326 -17.98 30.31 -6.36
C ASP A 326 -17.53 29.00 -7.05
N ILE A 327 -16.47 28.36 -6.56
CA ILE A 327 -16.09 26.99 -6.94
C ILE A 327 -16.81 26.03 -5.95
N GLU A 328 -17.69 25.20 -6.48
CA GLU A 328 -18.35 24.14 -5.73
C GLU A 328 -17.38 22.98 -5.49
N ILE A 329 -17.39 22.37 -4.29
CA ILE A 329 -16.60 21.18 -3.94
C ILE A 329 -17.58 20.05 -3.70
N GLU A 330 -17.48 18.97 -4.46
CA GLU A 330 -18.31 17.78 -4.32
C GLU A 330 -17.43 16.56 -4.04
N PHE A 331 -17.46 16.06 -2.79
CA PHE A 331 -16.75 14.84 -2.43
C PHE A 331 -17.49 13.62 -2.98
N HIS A 332 -16.78 12.70 -3.62
CA HIS A 332 -17.33 11.49 -4.21
C HIS A 332 -16.65 10.20 -3.74
N GLU A 333 -15.47 10.30 -3.13
CA GLU A 333 -14.78 9.16 -2.53
C GLU A 333 -14.20 9.61 -1.18
N TYR A 334 -14.58 8.93 -0.12
CA TYR A 334 -14.03 9.15 1.21
C TYR A 334 -13.66 7.82 1.86
N GLN A 335 -12.45 7.76 2.33
CA GLN A 335 -11.93 6.66 3.13
C GLN A 335 -11.14 7.26 4.28
N GLN A 336 -11.53 6.93 5.51
CA GLN A 336 -10.79 7.41 6.67
C GLN A 336 -9.37 6.87 6.70
N PRO A 337 -8.40 7.64 7.22
CA PRO A 337 -7.07 7.14 7.52
C PRO A 337 -7.15 6.01 8.53
N THR A 338 -6.31 4.98 8.38
CA THR A 338 -6.31 3.84 9.30
C THR A 338 -4.94 3.66 9.94
N PHE A 339 -4.93 3.13 11.18
CA PHE A 339 -3.72 3.11 11.98
C PHE A 339 -3.67 1.95 12.97
N SER A 340 -2.48 1.36 13.16
CA SER A 340 -2.13 0.40 14.20
C SER A 340 -0.97 0.96 15.02
N SER A 341 -0.96 0.76 16.33
CA SER A 341 0.05 1.37 17.21
C SER A 341 1.44 0.76 17.04
N ALA A 342 2.46 1.58 16.84
CA ALA A 342 3.87 1.16 16.90
C ALA A 342 4.36 0.88 18.34
N ASN A 343 3.53 1.13 19.36
CA ASN A 343 3.83 0.77 20.75
C ASN A 343 3.25 -0.59 21.15
N ASP A 344 2.54 -1.27 20.22
CA ASP A 344 1.97 -2.58 20.44
C ASP A 344 3.06 -3.64 20.63
N PRO A 345 2.88 -4.62 21.53
CA PRO A 345 3.82 -5.74 21.70
C PRO A 345 4.09 -6.54 20.43
N PHE A 346 3.10 -6.66 19.53
CA PHE A 346 3.26 -7.35 18.25
C PHE A 346 4.19 -6.59 17.30
N TYR A 347 4.09 -5.25 17.23
CA TYR A 347 5.04 -4.43 16.47
C TYR A 347 6.48 -4.67 16.94
N ARG A 348 6.72 -4.68 18.26
CA ARG A 348 8.06 -4.99 18.83
C ARG A 348 8.53 -6.39 18.45
N MET A 349 7.62 -7.36 18.43
CA MET A 349 7.93 -8.73 18.00
C MET A 349 8.37 -8.78 16.52
N MET A 350 7.74 -7.97 15.66
CA MET A 350 8.17 -7.81 14.27
C MET A 350 9.56 -7.17 14.17
N GLU A 351 9.85 -6.11 14.95
CA GLU A 351 11.19 -5.51 15.03
C GLU A 351 12.23 -6.56 15.45
N GLU A 352 11.99 -7.30 16.54
CA GLU A 352 12.91 -8.33 17.03
C GLU A 352 13.12 -9.46 16.01
N ALA A 353 12.08 -9.90 15.33
CA ALA A 353 12.18 -10.92 14.28
C ALA A 353 13.03 -10.41 13.10
N THR A 354 12.84 -9.16 12.70
CA THR A 354 13.65 -8.51 11.66
C THR A 354 15.12 -8.45 12.05
N LEU A 355 15.42 -7.91 13.24
CA LEU A 355 16.80 -7.79 13.73
C LEU A 355 17.51 -9.14 13.86
N LYS A 356 16.79 -10.17 14.32
CA LYS A 356 17.33 -11.54 14.39
C LYS A 356 17.79 -12.08 13.02
N LEU A 357 17.07 -11.75 11.95
CA LEU A 357 17.32 -12.30 10.61
C LEU A 357 18.21 -11.40 9.75
N ALA A 358 18.07 -10.09 9.90
CA ALA A 358 18.83 -9.11 9.11
C ALA A 358 20.19 -8.74 9.73
N GLY A 359 20.41 -9.10 11.02
CA GLY A 359 21.64 -8.81 11.75
C GLY A 359 21.56 -7.57 12.65
N GLU A 360 22.56 -7.43 13.54
CA GLU A 360 22.59 -6.39 14.60
C GLU A 360 22.69 -4.95 14.05
N ASP A 361 23.16 -4.77 12.82
CA ASP A 361 23.26 -3.49 12.15
C ASP A 361 21.95 -3.04 11.49
N ALA A 362 20.90 -3.87 11.50
CA ALA A 362 19.60 -3.52 10.96
C ALA A 362 18.86 -2.58 11.91
N ILE A 363 18.00 -1.74 11.34
CA ILE A 363 17.15 -0.80 12.06
C ILE A 363 15.72 -0.95 11.53
N CYS A 364 14.73 -0.95 12.42
CA CYS A 364 13.31 -0.95 12.05
C CYS A 364 12.67 0.39 12.40
N LEU A 365 11.94 0.97 11.46
CA LEU A 365 11.22 2.23 11.66
C LEU A 365 9.75 2.11 11.24
N PRO A 366 8.83 2.73 11.99
CA PRO A 366 7.43 2.76 11.59
C PRO A 366 7.24 3.76 10.44
N VAL A 367 6.36 3.41 9.50
CA VAL A 367 5.96 4.29 8.40
C VAL A 367 4.45 4.32 8.22
N ILE A 368 3.95 5.42 7.64
CA ILE A 368 2.58 5.55 7.16
C ILE A 368 2.64 5.57 5.64
N SER A 369 1.91 4.67 4.98
CA SER A 369 1.80 4.70 3.52
C SER A 369 0.96 5.89 3.04
N SER A 370 1.40 6.51 1.96
CA SER A 370 0.57 7.48 1.22
C SER A 370 -0.49 6.83 0.34
N GLY A 371 -0.29 5.56 -0.01
CA GLY A 371 -1.26 4.67 -0.65
C GLY A 371 -2.12 3.93 0.34
N SER A 372 -2.98 3.06 -0.16
CA SER A 372 -3.93 2.26 0.61
C SER A 372 -3.76 0.79 0.22
N THR A 373 -3.89 -0.12 1.17
CA THR A 373 -3.85 -1.57 0.99
C THR A 373 -5.10 -2.22 1.61
N ASP A 374 -5.22 -3.52 1.51
CA ASP A 374 -6.28 -4.28 2.20
C ASP A 374 -6.25 -4.12 3.73
N SER A 375 -5.15 -3.63 4.32
CA SER A 375 -5.03 -3.34 5.75
C SER A 375 -6.07 -2.34 6.26
N LYS A 376 -6.57 -1.45 5.40
CA LYS A 376 -7.65 -0.51 5.74
C LYS A 376 -8.93 -1.21 6.24
N PHE A 377 -9.33 -2.29 5.57
CA PHE A 377 -10.52 -3.04 5.94
C PHE A 377 -10.32 -3.78 7.27
N LEU A 378 -9.14 -4.36 7.47
CA LEU A 378 -8.80 -5.06 8.71
C LEU A 378 -8.78 -4.12 9.90
N ARG A 379 -8.11 -2.97 9.79
CA ARG A 379 -8.05 -1.95 10.84
C ARG A 379 -9.44 -1.40 11.17
N ASN A 380 -10.28 -1.17 10.16
CA ASN A 380 -11.68 -0.75 10.35
C ASN A 380 -12.53 -1.84 11.03
N ALA A 381 -12.21 -3.11 10.83
CA ALA A 381 -12.85 -4.24 11.52
C ALA A 381 -12.26 -4.52 12.92
N GLY A 382 -11.32 -3.68 13.39
CA GLY A 382 -10.69 -3.83 14.70
C GLY A 382 -9.56 -4.84 14.76
N ILE A 383 -8.99 -5.26 13.62
CA ILE A 383 -7.83 -6.14 13.53
C ILE A 383 -6.59 -5.27 13.25
N PRO A 384 -5.68 -5.06 14.22
CA PRO A 384 -4.41 -4.39 13.98
C PRO A 384 -3.64 -5.07 12.86
N SER A 385 -3.30 -4.30 11.82
CA SER A 385 -2.60 -4.79 10.64
C SER A 385 -1.30 -4.01 10.43
N TYR A 386 -0.23 -4.73 10.15
CA TYR A 386 1.10 -4.19 9.92
C TYR A 386 1.61 -4.64 8.57
N GLY A 387 2.22 -3.70 7.84
CA GLY A 387 2.80 -3.99 6.54
C GLY A 387 4.30 -4.26 6.61
N MET A 388 4.78 -5.11 5.71
CA MET A 388 6.19 -5.42 5.58
C MET A 388 6.69 -5.24 4.14
N GLY A 389 7.99 -4.91 4.01
CA GLY A 389 8.68 -4.76 2.72
C GLY A 389 10.12 -5.29 2.79
N HIS A 390 10.33 -6.44 3.45
CA HIS A 390 11.66 -6.99 3.73
C HIS A 390 12.40 -7.38 2.45
N MET A 391 13.63 -6.89 2.29
CA MET A 391 14.55 -7.28 1.23
C MET A 391 15.88 -7.70 1.84
N ALA A 392 16.57 -8.64 1.21
CA ALA A 392 17.87 -9.11 1.66
C ALA A 392 18.98 -8.10 1.38
N LYS A 393 20.11 -8.23 2.08
CA LYS A 393 21.28 -7.41 1.82
C LYS A 393 21.79 -7.64 0.38
N GLY A 394 21.95 -6.57 -0.36
CA GLY A 394 22.39 -6.62 -1.77
C GLY A 394 21.24 -6.70 -2.79
N PHE A 395 19.99 -6.56 -2.34
CA PHE A 395 18.84 -6.46 -3.25
C PHE A 395 19.00 -5.30 -4.24
N ASP A 396 18.31 -5.41 -5.37
CA ASP A 396 18.34 -4.39 -6.42
C ASP A 396 17.44 -3.20 -6.03
N LEU A 397 18.06 -2.08 -5.64
CA LEU A 397 17.35 -0.85 -5.29
C LEU A 397 16.45 -0.31 -6.42
N GLN A 398 16.74 -0.70 -7.69
CA GLN A 398 15.92 -0.28 -8.82
C GLN A 398 14.67 -1.15 -9.02
N ALA A 399 14.62 -2.33 -8.39
CA ALA A 399 13.48 -3.25 -8.50
C ALA A 399 12.16 -2.57 -8.12
N ARG A 400 12.16 -1.69 -7.10
CA ARG A 400 10.99 -0.90 -6.72
C ARG A 400 10.36 -0.11 -7.89
N ARG A 401 11.18 0.38 -8.82
CA ARG A 401 10.70 1.14 -9.99
C ARG A 401 9.97 0.27 -11.01
N THR A 402 10.02 -1.03 -10.85
CA THR A 402 9.31 -1.98 -11.72
C THR A 402 7.89 -2.31 -11.25
N VAL A 403 7.55 -1.97 -10.00
CA VAL A 403 6.17 -2.08 -9.48
C VAL A 403 5.23 -1.24 -10.36
N HIS A 404 4.12 -1.83 -10.80
CA HIS A 404 3.19 -1.28 -11.80
C HIS A 404 3.82 -0.94 -13.16
N GLY A 405 5.13 -1.13 -13.28
CA GLY A 405 5.90 -0.92 -14.51
C GLY A 405 6.10 -2.21 -15.31
N LYS A 406 7.02 -2.16 -16.27
CA LYS A 406 7.48 -3.32 -17.03
C LYS A 406 8.69 -3.96 -16.37
N ASN A 407 8.95 -5.24 -16.71
CA ASN A 407 10.11 -6.00 -16.24
C ASN A 407 10.17 -6.14 -14.71
N GLU A 408 9.01 -6.28 -14.09
CA GLU A 408 8.88 -6.49 -12.65
C GLU A 408 9.62 -7.75 -12.22
N GLN A 409 10.35 -7.65 -11.09
CA GLN A 409 11.22 -8.72 -10.62
C GLN A 409 11.52 -8.61 -9.13
N THR A 410 11.73 -9.75 -8.47
CA THR A 410 12.24 -9.83 -7.09
C THR A 410 13.42 -10.75 -7.01
N ASP A 411 14.38 -10.49 -6.12
CA ASP A 411 15.50 -11.40 -5.89
C ASP A 411 15.11 -12.57 -4.96
N ILE A 412 15.70 -13.75 -5.23
CA ILE A 412 15.39 -14.98 -4.49
C ILE A 412 15.82 -14.86 -3.02
N ALA A 413 16.92 -14.17 -2.74
CA ALA A 413 17.40 -13.98 -1.37
C ALA A 413 16.39 -13.19 -0.53
N SER A 414 15.75 -12.15 -1.10
CA SER A 414 14.69 -11.37 -0.45
C SER A 414 13.44 -12.21 -0.21
N LEU A 415 13.07 -13.05 -1.15
CA LEU A 415 11.92 -13.96 -1.01
C LEU A 415 12.16 -14.97 0.13
N HIS A 416 13.36 -15.52 0.25
CA HIS A 416 13.74 -16.39 1.36
C HIS A 416 13.77 -15.64 2.70
N LEU A 417 14.26 -14.40 2.74
CA LEU A 417 14.24 -13.58 3.95
C LEU A 417 12.81 -13.32 4.41
N LYS A 418 11.90 -12.94 3.48
CA LYS A 418 10.46 -12.76 3.79
C LYS A 418 9.85 -14.04 4.38
N THR A 419 10.14 -15.19 3.76
CA THR A 419 9.66 -16.51 4.23
C THR A 419 10.17 -16.82 5.64
N ALA A 420 11.46 -16.61 5.89
CA ALA A 420 12.06 -16.84 7.21
C ALA A 420 11.51 -15.90 8.28
N PHE A 421 11.30 -14.62 7.94
CA PHE A 421 10.69 -13.63 8.83
C PHE A 421 9.26 -14.04 9.23
N LEU A 422 8.43 -14.38 8.26
CA LEU A 422 7.05 -14.79 8.51
C LEU A 422 6.98 -16.08 9.35
N LYS A 423 7.83 -17.05 9.05
CA LYS A 423 7.93 -18.27 9.85
C LYS A 423 8.36 -17.99 11.30
N GLU A 424 9.39 -17.18 11.49
CA GLU A 424 9.88 -16.77 12.82
C GLU A 424 8.80 -16.03 13.60
N LEU A 425 8.10 -15.10 12.96
CA LEU A 425 7.02 -14.34 13.59
C LEU A 425 5.85 -15.23 14.01
N ALA A 426 5.47 -16.20 13.17
CA ALA A 426 4.44 -17.18 13.50
C ALA A 426 4.84 -18.02 14.73
N LEU A 427 6.07 -18.51 14.79
CA LEU A 427 6.58 -19.27 15.92
C LEU A 427 6.62 -18.43 17.22
N ARG A 428 7.04 -17.17 17.14
CA ARG A 428 7.08 -16.28 18.31
C ARG A 428 5.70 -15.99 18.88
N TYR A 429 4.72 -15.79 18.03
CA TYR A 429 3.39 -15.39 18.48
C TYR A 429 2.51 -16.58 18.83
N LEU A 430 2.57 -17.68 18.08
CA LEU A 430 1.62 -18.79 18.14
C LEU A 430 2.16 -20.05 18.86
N ALA A 431 3.47 -20.19 19.13
CA ALA A 431 4.04 -21.37 19.78
C ALA A 431 3.99 -21.37 21.33
#